data_68b8bf5748e4adba962f1962a78374f5
#
_entry.id   68b8bf5748e4adba962f1962a78374f5
#
_cell.length_a   1.000
_cell.length_b   1.000
_cell.length_c   1.000
_cell.angle_alpha   90.00
_cell.angle_beta   90.00
_cell.angle_gamma   90.00
#
_symmetry.space_group_name_H-M   'P 1'
#
loop_
_entity.id
_entity.type
_entity.pdbx_description
1 polymer ?
#
loop_
_entity_poly.entity_id
_entity_poly.type
_entity_poly.pdbx_seq_one_letter_code
_entity_poly.pdbx_strand_id
1 'polypeptide(L)'
;MDQRLERILPRVQKPARYTGGEYRQIIKDKAEVDLRLAFCFPDIYEIGMSNIGMRILYATMNQMPGVWCERVFAPWGDMEQEMRKAGIPLYALESGDPVNDFDVVAFSLGYEMAYPAVLNMLDLAGIPLRSADRPELTPLVMAGGTACSNPEPMAPFFDLMIIGEGEEVNNEVLELFRQAQKSGWSKTQFLEAAAKIQGVLVPSFYVPHWNPDGTLHDLTPTHGAPARVTKRIIQDLDACYYPTDPIVPSTEIVHDRVNVELFRGCIRGCRFCQAGYVYRPVRPRKPETIIRQGIESLKNTGYQEATLLSLSSSDYRPLDEVCDGLLEYCEPRSMSLALPSLRADNFSMDIMSRLQKVRKGGLTFAPEAGTQRLRDAINKNVREEDLLHSCRVAFEGGWNGIKLYFMLGLPTETDEDVLGIAELANQVLHTWRMYATNKARGVRITVSTSCFVPKPHSPFQWEQQVTMEEYQRKVNLLRENIKARNVTYNWHDPDTSFVEAVLSRGDRRIADVIEEVWRRGGKLEAWGDYFSFERWMSAMDACGVDPMRYACRERGKDEFLPWDIVDMGVRRAHLWHEREQAYKAELSPDCRKLCTGCGALSLMTKGGKCDA
;
A
#
# COMPACT_ATOMS: atom_id res chain seq x y z
N MET A 1 32.84 -2.56 4.91
CA MET A 1 32.25 -2.89 3.56
C MET A 1 33.08 -4.02 2.94
N ASP A 2 32.46 -4.98 2.28
CA ASP A 2 33.19 -6.06 1.57
C ASP A 2 34.03 -5.44 0.43
N GLN A 3 35.30 -5.81 0.33
CA GLN A 3 36.19 -5.30 -0.74
C GLN A 3 35.68 -5.64 -2.17
N ARG A 4 34.92 -6.73 -2.33
CA ARG A 4 34.27 -7.08 -3.60
C ARG A 4 33.20 -6.06 -3.93
N LEU A 5 32.42 -5.60 -2.95
CA LEU A 5 31.39 -4.58 -3.10
C LEU A 5 31.99 -3.26 -3.56
N GLU A 6 33.10 -2.80 -2.95
CA GLU A 6 33.79 -1.58 -3.36
C GLU A 6 34.22 -1.60 -4.84
N ARG A 7 34.55 -2.77 -5.37
CA ARG A 7 34.97 -2.93 -6.79
C ARG A 7 33.79 -2.87 -7.78
N ILE A 8 32.59 -3.24 -7.38
CA ILE A 8 31.41 -3.27 -8.27
C ILE A 8 30.62 -1.96 -8.21
N LEU A 9 30.62 -1.22 -7.10
CA LEU A 9 29.87 0.02 -6.93
C LEU A 9 30.13 1.06 -8.04
N PRO A 10 31.36 1.28 -8.56
CA PRO A 10 31.58 2.21 -9.65
C PRO A 10 30.97 1.79 -11.00
N ARG A 11 30.45 0.55 -11.13
CA ARG A 11 29.89 -0.01 -12.36
C ARG A 11 28.38 0.05 -12.40
N VAL A 12 27.73 0.45 -11.30
CA VAL A 12 26.28 0.46 -11.14
C VAL A 12 25.71 1.87 -11.09
N GLN A 13 24.45 1.98 -11.47
CA GLN A 13 23.72 3.24 -11.34
C GLN A 13 23.42 3.52 -9.86
N LYS A 14 23.57 4.78 -9.47
CA LYS A 14 23.24 5.25 -8.10
C LYS A 14 23.85 4.35 -7.00
N PRO A 15 25.18 4.25 -6.90
CA PRO A 15 25.84 3.38 -5.91
C PRO A 15 25.46 3.69 -4.45
N ALA A 16 25.02 4.93 -4.16
CA ALA A 16 24.53 5.33 -2.85
C ALA A 16 23.32 4.53 -2.34
N ARG A 17 22.59 3.81 -3.21
CA ARG A 17 21.53 2.87 -2.81
C ARG A 17 22.04 1.71 -1.96
N TYR A 18 23.34 1.41 -2.05
CA TYR A 18 23.94 0.14 -1.62
C TYR A 18 25.03 0.31 -0.54
N THR A 19 25.28 1.54 -0.11
CA THR A 19 26.43 1.84 0.76
C THR A 19 26.07 1.97 2.24
N GLY A 20 24.81 2.24 2.59
CA GLY A 20 24.47 2.61 3.97
C GLY A 20 25.17 3.92 4.41
N GLY A 21 25.38 4.08 5.69
CA GLY A 21 26.10 5.24 6.27
C GLY A 21 25.28 6.52 6.28
N GLU A 22 23.94 6.41 6.23
CA GLU A 22 23.05 7.57 6.25
C GLU A 22 22.97 8.22 7.63
N TYR A 23 22.67 9.48 7.65
CA TYR A 23 22.43 10.21 8.89
C TYR A 23 21.26 9.59 9.67
N ARG A 24 21.47 9.35 10.97
CA ARG A 24 20.52 8.66 11.86
C ARG A 24 20.33 7.15 11.59
N GLN A 25 21.18 6.52 10.81
CA GLN A 25 21.23 5.06 10.72
C GLN A 25 21.59 4.47 12.10
N ILE A 26 20.88 3.42 12.50
CA ILE A 26 21.08 2.79 13.82
C ILE A 26 22.12 1.67 13.69
N ILE A 27 23.29 1.86 14.30
CA ILE A 27 24.33 0.86 14.37
C ILE A 27 24.43 0.37 15.82
N LYS A 28 24.44 -0.95 16.03
CA LYS A 28 24.59 -1.58 17.34
C LYS A 28 25.86 -2.43 17.37
N ASP A 29 26.43 -2.61 18.55
CA ASP A 29 27.50 -3.57 18.74
C ASP A 29 26.93 -5.01 18.72
N LYS A 30 27.46 -5.86 17.85
CA LYS A 30 27.02 -7.25 17.71
C LYS A 30 27.16 -8.04 19.03
N ALA A 31 28.09 -7.64 19.90
CA ALA A 31 28.26 -8.28 21.20
C ALA A 31 27.11 -7.98 22.19
N GLU A 32 26.36 -6.92 21.96
CA GLU A 32 25.20 -6.50 22.76
C GLU A 32 23.86 -6.93 22.16
N VAL A 33 23.87 -7.64 21.01
CA VAL A 33 22.70 -8.06 20.25
C VAL A 33 22.52 -9.57 20.37
N ASP A 34 21.35 -10.00 20.78
CA ASP A 34 20.98 -11.42 20.87
C ASP A 34 19.93 -11.83 19.81
N LEU A 35 19.45 -10.90 19.00
CA LEU A 35 18.56 -11.15 17.85
C LEU A 35 18.82 -10.14 16.74
N ARG A 36 19.10 -10.64 15.54
CA ARG A 36 19.27 -9.83 14.34
C ARG A 36 18.14 -10.05 13.37
N LEU A 37 17.56 -8.95 12.87
CA LEU A 37 16.45 -8.97 11.92
C LEU A 37 16.82 -8.21 10.66
N ALA A 38 16.78 -8.89 9.50
CA ALA A 38 16.85 -8.26 8.18
C ALA A 38 15.45 -7.80 7.75
N PHE A 39 15.23 -6.47 7.74
CA PHE A 39 13.94 -5.89 7.33
C PHE A 39 13.98 -5.58 5.84
N CYS A 40 13.40 -6.47 5.06
CA CYS A 40 13.42 -6.48 3.61
C CYS A 40 12.24 -5.71 3.01
N PHE A 41 12.55 -4.80 2.10
CA PHE A 41 11.55 -4.16 1.25
C PHE A 41 11.75 -4.66 -0.19
N PRO A 42 10.76 -5.36 -0.81
CA PRO A 42 10.93 -6.00 -2.10
C PRO A 42 10.75 -5.02 -3.26
N ASP A 43 11.41 -3.89 -3.17
CA ASP A 43 11.58 -2.88 -4.20
C ASP A 43 12.89 -2.11 -3.92
N ILE A 44 13.23 -1.17 -4.79
CA ILE A 44 14.47 -0.41 -4.69
C ILE A 44 14.48 0.54 -3.49
N TYR A 45 15.68 0.97 -3.12
CA TYR A 45 15.96 1.87 -2.00
C TYR A 45 15.05 3.10 -1.97
N GLU A 46 14.86 3.80 -3.10
CA GLU A 46 14.08 5.04 -3.16
C GLU A 46 12.60 4.84 -2.80
N ILE A 47 12.03 3.69 -3.16
CA ILE A 47 10.65 3.34 -2.82
C ILE A 47 10.56 2.95 -1.34
N GLY A 48 11.46 2.07 -0.89
CA GLY A 48 11.45 1.59 0.49
C GLY A 48 11.70 2.71 1.49
N MET A 49 12.68 3.58 1.24
CA MET A 49 12.97 4.72 2.12
C MET A 49 11.88 5.80 2.08
N SER A 50 11.03 5.82 1.05
CA SER A 50 9.84 6.68 0.99
C SER A 50 8.65 6.11 1.76
N ASN A 51 8.68 4.83 2.15
CA ASN A 51 7.59 4.15 2.85
C ASN A 51 7.60 4.50 4.35
N ILE A 52 6.52 5.12 4.83
CA ILE A 52 6.41 5.53 6.25
C ILE A 52 6.34 4.31 7.19
N GLY A 53 5.68 3.23 6.76
CA GLY A 53 5.58 1.98 7.55
C GLY A 53 6.96 1.37 7.81
N MET A 54 7.83 1.38 6.78
CA MET A 54 9.20 0.91 6.94
C MET A 54 9.97 1.75 7.97
N ARG A 55 9.85 3.08 7.92
CA ARG A 55 10.51 3.98 8.89
C ARG A 55 10.04 3.74 10.32
N ILE A 56 8.71 3.60 10.51
CA ILE A 56 8.13 3.35 11.84
C ILE A 56 8.56 1.99 12.38
N LEU A 57 8.42 0.92 11.61
CA LEU A 57 8.72 -0.43 12.07
C LEU A 57 10.22 -0.64 12.31
N TYR A 58 11.09 -0.11 11.44
CA TYR A 58 12.54 -0.12 11.67
C TYR A 58 12.91 0.53 13.01
N ALA A 59 12.37 1.71 13.27
CA ALA A 59 12.64 2.43 14.50
C ALA A 59 12.05 1.70 15.73
N THR A 60 10.80 1.21 15.63
CA THR A 60 10.12 0.50 16.71
C THR A 60 10.85 -0.78 17.13
N MET A 61 11.25 -1.62 16.17
CA MET A 61 11.99 -2.85 16.46
C MET A 61 13.38 -2.55 17.04
N ASN A 62 14.03 -1.48 16.60
CA ASN A 62 15.32 -1.06 17.16
C ASN A 62 15.24 -0.47 18.57
N GLN A 63 14.03 -0.11 19.09
CA GLN A 63 13.85 0.24 20.50
C GLN A 63 13.93 -0.98 21.43
N MET A 64 13.78 -2.20 20.92
CA MET A 64 13.86 -3.40 21.73
C MET A 64 15.31 -3.65 22.19
N PRO A 65 15.55 -3.84 23.50
CA PRO A 65 16.87 -4.19 24.00
C PRO A 65 17.36 -5.53 23.39
N GLY A 66 18.61 -5.57 22.95
CA GLY A 66 19.23 -6.76 22.36
C GLY A 66 18.75 -7.12 20.95
N VAL A 67 17.84 -6.36 20.34
CA VAL A 67 17.39 -6.54 18.95
C VAL A 67 18.04 -5.52 18.04
N TRP A 68 18.59 -5.98 16.90
CA TRP A 68 19.05 -5.09 15.83
C TRP A 68 18.31 -5.36 14.53
N CYS A 69 17.50 -4.40 14.11
CA CYS A 69 16.79 -4.39 12.85
C CYS A 69 17.61 -3.62 11.81
N GLU A 70 17.91 -4.26 10.70
CA GLU A 70 18.75 -3.74 9.62
C GLU A 70 17.98 -3.76 8.29
N ARG A 71 18.18 -2.75 7.44
CA ARG A 71 17.41 -2.58 6.20
C ARG A 71 18.03 -3.33 5.03
N VAL A 72 17.16 -3.92 4.23
CA VAL A 72 17.52 -4.63 3.00
C VAL A 72 16.57 -4.22 1.88
N PHE A 73 17.08 -3.86 0.71
CA PHE A 73 16.29 -3.49 -0.47
C PHE A 73 16.59 -4.40 -1.65
N ALA A 74 15.63 -4.57 -2.54
CA ALA A 74 15.86 -5.26 -3.79
C ALA A 74 16.90 -4.49 -4.63
N PRO A 75 17.96 -5.13 -5.13
CA PRO A 75 18.92 -4.46 -5.99
C PRO A 75 18.31 -4.19 -7.37
N TRP A 76 18.68 -3.07 -7.99
CA TRP A 76 18.39 -2.84 -9.40
C TRP A 76 19.16 -3.83 -10.28
N GLY A 77 18.70 -4.07 -11.51
CA GLY A 77 19.22 -5.15 -12.34
C GLY A 77 20.72 -5.11 -12.63
N ASP A 78 21.33 -3.93 -12.75
CA ASP A 78 22.78 -3.80 -12.93
C ASP A 78 23.55 -4.23 -11.67
N MET A 79 23.08 -3.80 -10.50
CA MET A 79 23.67 -4.20 -9.22
C MET A 79 23.53 -5.71 -8.98
N GLU A 80 22.34 -6.27 -9.22
CA GLU A 80 22.13 -7.72 -9.10
C GLU A 80 23.10 -8.50 -10.01
N GLN A 81 23.24 -8.06 -11.26
CA GLN A 81 24.15 -8.71 -12.20
C GLN A 81 25.59 -8.70 -11.71
N GLU A 82 26.08 -7.58 -11.20
CA GLU A 82 27.43 -7.47 -10.66
C GLU A 82 27.59 -8.27 -9.34
N MET A 83 26.58 -8.29 -8.46
CA MET A 83 26.58 -9.14 -7.27
C MET A 83 26.69 -10.63 -7.62
N ARG A 84 25.88 -11.13 -8.57
CA ARG A 84 25.94 -12.53 -9.02
C ARG A 84 27.28 -12.88 -9.64
N LYS A 85 27.86 -12.02 -10.46
CA LYS A 85 29.20 -12.21 -11.04
C LYS A 85 30.31 -12.25 -9.99
N ALA A 86 30.21 -11.41 -8.98
CA ALA A 86 31.22 -11.30 -7.91
C ALA A 86 31.01 -12.33 -6.76
N GLY A 87 29.92 -13.09 -6.80
CA GLY A 87 29.54 -14.00 -5.70
C GLY A 87 29.24 -13.28 -4.39
N ILE A 88 28.65 -12.08 -4.46
CA ILE A 88 28.24 -11.29 -3.31
C ILE A 88 26.78 -11.63 -3.02
N PRO A 89 26.42 -12.16 -1.85
CA PRO A 89 25.04 -12.41 -1.47
C PRO A 89 24.31 -11.08 -1.16
N LEU A 90 22.97 -11.11 -1.08
CA LEU A 90 22.19 -9.98 -0.57
C LEU A 90 22.60 -9.67 0.87
N TYR A 91 22.72 -8.40 1.21
CA TYR A 91 23.26 -7.93 2.47
C TYR A 91 22.45 -6.77 3.05
N ALA A 92 22.58 -6.57 4.35
CA ALA A 92 21.96 -5.47 5.08
C ALA A 92 22.79 -4.19 4.99
N LEU A 93 22.13 -3.02 4.92
CA LEU A 93 22.82 -1.73 4.73
C LEU A 93 23.59 -1.28 5.97
N GLU A 94 23.13 -1.63 7.16
CA GLU A 94 23.73 -1.20 8.43
C GLU A 94 25.07 -1.88 8.68
N SER A 95 25.11 -3.20 8.65
CA SER A 95 26.32 -4.00 8.94
C SER A 95 27.13 -4.35 7.69
N GLY A 96 26.46 -4.48 6.54
CA GLY A 96 27.04 -5.09 5.35
C GLY A 96 27.08 -6.62 5.40
N ASP A 97 26.46 -7.24 6.39
CA ASP A 97 26.44 -8.70 6.53
C ASP A 97 25.42 -9.35 5.59
N PRO A 98 25.70 -10.60 5.14
CA PRO A 98 24.77 -11.38 4.35
C PRO A 98 23.44 -11.63 5.06
N VAL A 99 22.33 -11.57 4.34
CA VAL A 99 20.97 -11.74 4.90
C VAL A 99 20.75 -13.13 5.51
N ASN A 100 21.42 -14.17 5.02
CA ASN A 100 21.34 -15.51 5.59
C ASN A 100 22.02 -15.67 6.97
N ASP A 101 22.78 -14.68 7.43
CA ASP A 101 23.38 -14.65 8.77
C ASP A 101 22.43 -14.09 9.84
N PHE A 102 21.21 -13.70 9.45
CA PHE A 102 20.22 -13.11 10.34
C PHE A 102 19.27 -14.18 10.92
N ASP A 103 18.80 -13.93 12.14
CA ASP A 103 17.84 -14.82 12.83
C ASP A 103 16.45 -14.77 12.19
N VAL A 104 16.03 -13.55 11.78
CA VAL A 104 14.73 -13.28 11.19
C VAL A 104 14.89 -12.46 9.91
N VAL A 105 14.17 -12.85 8.87
CA VAL A 105 14.08 -12.13 7.58
C VAL A 105 12.63 -11.72 7.38
N ALA A 106 12.34 -10.43 7.54
CA ALA A 106 10.99 -9.89 7.53
C ALA A 106 10.74 -9.03 6.28
N PHE A 107 9.69 -9.34 5.53
CA PHE A 107 9.32 -8.60 4.31
C PHE A 107 8.13 -7.68 4.52
N SER A 108 8.20 -6.46 3.99
CA SER A 108 7.08 -5.53 3.90
C SER A 108 6.38 -5.67 2.54
N LEU A 109 5.21 -6.30 2.50
CA LEU A 109 4.43 -6.56 1.30
C LEU A 109 3.33 -5.51 1.13
N GLY A 110 3.60 -4.46 0.37
CA GLY A 110 2.64 -3.38 0.12
C GLY A 110 1.80 -3.55 -1.15
N TYR A 111 2.29 -4.33 -2.12
CA TYR A 111 1.72 -4.44 -3.47
C TYR A 111 2.04 -5.80 -4.11
N GLU A 112 1.07 -6.39 -4.81
CA GLU A 112 1.16 -7.76 -5.31
C GLU A 112 2.21 -7.95 -6.42
N MET A 113 2.46 -6.91 -7.23
CA MET A 113 3.47 -6.99 -8.30
C MET A 113 4.92 -7.08 -7.76
N ALA A 114 5.11 -6.88 -6.46
CA ALA A 114 6.41 -7.08 -5.80
C ALA A 114 6.69 -8.55 -5.42
N TYR A 115 5.77 -9.48 -5.62
CA TYR A 115 5.94 -10.89 -5.21
C TYR A 115 7.16 -11.58 -5.84
N PRO A 116 7.45 -11.44 -7.14
CA PRO A 116 8.67 -12.03 -7.71
C PRO A 116 9.97 -11.45 -7.12
N ALA A 117 9.95 -10.17 -6.69
CA ALA A 117 11.11 -9.56 -6.04
C ALA A 117 11.43 -10.21 -4.69
N VAL A 118 10.41 -10.69 -3.95
CA VAL A 118 10.63 -11.46 -2.70
C VAL A 118 11.44 -12.72 -2.97
N LEU A 119 11.04 -13.49 -3.99
CA LEU A 119 11.73 -14.73 -4.37
C LEU A 119 13.17 -14.43 -4.82
N ASN A 120 13.35 -13.37 -5.61
CA ASN A 120 14.67 -12.95 -6.06
C ASN A 120 15.58 -12.52 -4.89
N MET A 121 15.03 -11.86 -3.88
CA MET A 121 15.79 -11.47 -2.68
C MET A 121 16.16 -12.68 -1.82
N LEU A 122 15.26 -13.67 -1.66
CA LEU A 122 15.57 -14.92 -0.98
C LEU A 122 16.67 -15.71 -1.70
N ASP A 123 16.59 -15.83 -3.02
CA ASP A 123 17.61 -16.48 -3.85
C ASP A 123 18.97 -15.79 -3.73
N LEU A 124 19.00 -14.46 -3.87
CA LEU A 124 20.22 -13.67 -3.70
C LEU A 124 20.82 -13.80 -2.30
N ALA A 125 19.98 -14.01 -1.29
CA ALA A 125 20.41 -14.26 0.08
C ALA A 125 20.90 -15.72 0.31
N GLY A 126 20.66 -16.62 -0.65
CA GLY A 126 20.96 -18.05 -0.48
C GLY A 126 20.00 -18.77 0.48
N ILE A 127 18.77 -18.22 0.66
CA ILE A 127 17.72 -18.79 1.52
C ILE A 127 16.76 -19.58 0.65
N PRO A 128 16.42 -20.84 0.98
CA PRO A 128 15.44 -21.63 0.23
C PRO A 128 14.11 -20.89 0.12
N LEU A 129 13.49 -20.88 -1.07
CA LEU A 129 12.31 -20.08 -1.34
C LEU A 129 11.11 -20.51 -0.51
N ARG A 130 10.82 -21.83 -0.50
CA ARG A 130 9.64 -22.36 0.18
C ARG A 130 9.89 -22.61 1.67
N SER A 131 8.91 -22.29 2.49
CA SER A 131 8.93 -22.54 3.93
C SER A 131 9.17 -24.02 4.28
N ALA A 132 8.62 -24.93 3.46
CA ALA A 132 8.79 -26.38 3.63
C ALA A 132 10.27 -26.84 3.49
N ASP A 133 11.08 -26.10 2.74
CA ASP A 133 12.50 -26.40 2.53
C ASP A 133 13.40 -25.77 3.62
N ARG A 134 12.81 -25.09 4.59
CA ARG A 134 13.47 -24.48 5.76
C ARG A 134 12.98 -25.13 7.06
N PRO A 135 13.48 -26.34 7.41
CA PRO A 135 12.99 -27.07 8.59
C PRO A 135 13.44 -26.44 9.91
N GLU A 136 14.56 -25.71 9.91
CA GLU A 136 15.13 -25.09 11.09
C GLU A 136 14.37 -23.81 11.48
N LEU A 137 14.48 -23.43 12.76
CA LEU A 137 13.88 -22.20 13.28
C LEU A 137 14.52 -20.94 12.66
N THR A 138 15.82 -20.97 12.40
CA THR A 138 16.63 -19.86 11.86
C THR A 138 17.15 -20.19 10.46
N PRO A 139 17.01 -19.28 9.47
CA PRO A 139 16.28 -18.02 9.57
C PRO A 139 14.76 -18.21 9.52
N LEU A 140 14.06 -17.46 10.36
CA LEU A 140 12.61 -17.33 10.27
C LEU A 140 12.25 -16.33 9.18
N VAL A 141 11.47 -16.73 8.18
CA VAL A 141 11.06 -15.84 7.09
C VAL A 141 9.60 -15.42 7.29
N MET A 142 9.38 -14.13 7.52
CA MET A 142 8.06 -13.58 7.81
C MET A 142 7.68 -12.42 6.89
N ALA A 143 6.39 -12.13 6.79
CA ALA A 143 5.88 -10.99 6.03
C ALA A 143 4.82 -10.20 6.80
N GLY A 144 4.66 -8.95 6.42
CA GLY A 144 3.57 -8.08 6.85
C GLY A 144 3.24 -7.06 5.77
N GLY A 145 2.17 -6.30 5.95
CA GLY A 145 1.75 -5.28 5.01
C GLY A 145 0.41 -5.58 4.35
N THR A 146 -0.08 -4.63 3.54
CA THR A 146 -1.45 -4.67 3.00
C THR A 146 -1.72 -5.88 2.11
N ALA A 147 -0.71 -6.35 1.36
CA ALA A 147 -0.86 -7.52 0.49
C ALA A 147 -1.09 -8.82 1.27
N CYS A 148 -0.70 -8.89 2.56
CA CYS A 148 -1.04 -10.02 3.44
C CYS A 148 -2.54 -10.11 3.78
N SER A 149 -3.37 -9.15 3.32
CA SER A 149 -4.83 -9.25 3.41
C SER A 149 -5.39 -10.42 2.59
N ASN A 150 -4.72 -10.84 1.52
CA ASN A 150 -4.88 -12.14 0.88
C ASN A 150 -3.54 -12.89 0.99
N PRO A 151 -3.37 -13.77 1.98
CA PRO A 151 -2.09 -14.45 2.22
C PRO A 151 -1.79 -15.56 1.20
N GLU A 152 -2.81 -16.11 0.54
CA GLU A 152 -2.73 -17.37 -0.20
C GLU A 152 -1.71 -17.39 -1.35
N PRO A 153 -1.59 -16.35 -2.20
CA PRO A 153 -0.59 -16.35 -3.29
C PRO A 153 0.86 -16.47 -2.80
N MET A 154 1.13 -16.03 -1.57
CA MET A 154 2.47 -16.04 -0.99
C MET A 154 2.63 -17.04 0.17
N ALA A 155 1.58 -17.77 0.52
CA ALA A 155 1.53 -18.70 1.64
C ALA A 155 2.69 -19.73 1.67
N PRO A 156 3.12 -20.35 0.55
CA PRO A 156 4.22 -21.33 0.58
C PRO A 156 5.60 -20.74 0.87
N PHE A 157 5.78 -19.43 0.75
CA PHE A 157 7.10 -18.79 0.85
C PHE A 157 7.40 -18.24 2.25
N PHE A 158 6.38 -18.08 3.11
CA PHE A 158 6.53 -17.49 4.43
C PHE A 158 6.22 -18.49 5.56
N ASP A 159 6.98 -18.39 6.64
CA ASP A 159 6.78 -19.20 7.84
C ASP A 159 5.63 -18.64 8.67
N LEU A 160 5.52 -17.30 8.75
CA LEU A 160 4.37 -16.61 9.32
C LEU A 160 4.12 -15.26 8.61
N MET A 161 2.88 -14.75 8.73
CA MET A 161 2.48 -13.46 8.21
C MET A 161 1.79 -12.64 9.30
N ILE A 162 2.09 -11.33 9.33
CA ILE A 162 1.44 -10.37 10.22
C ILE A 162 0.25 -9.75 9.50
N ILE A 163 -0.92 -9.90 10.10
CA ILE A 163 -2.18 -9.35 9.61
C ILE A 163 -2.53 -8.11 10.43
N GLY A 164 -2.45 -6.94 9.81
CA GLY A 164 -2.71 -5.65 10.44
C GLY A 164 -1.48 -4.81 10.71
N GLU A 165 -1.46 -4.11 11.83
CA GLU A 165 -0.43 -3.14 12.21
C GLU A 165 0.69 -3.83 13.01
N GLY A 166 1.93 -3.60 12.58
CA GLY A 166 3.09 -4.37 13.03
C GLY A 166 3.79 -3.85 14.29
N GLU A 167 3.52 -2.62 14.74
CA GLU A 167 4.32 -1.93 15.76
C GLU A 167 4.41 -2.68 17.10
N GLU A 168 3.31 -3.31 17.51
CA GLU A 168 3.28 -4.10 18.76
C GLU A 168 3.50 -5.59 18.48
N VAL A 169 2.80 -6.16 17.49
CA VAL A 169 2.81 -7.60 17.24
C VAL A 169 4.18 -8.10 16.78
N ASN A 170 4.96 -7.29 16.05
CA ASN A 170 6.34 -7.67 15.71
C ASN A 170 7.18 -7.86 16.97
N ASN A 171 7.06 -6.94 17.93
CA ASN A 171 7.79 -7.05 19.19
C ASN A 171 7.40 -8.31 19.99
N GLU A 172 6.10 -8.65 20.02
CA GLU A 172 5.60 -9.87 20.65
C GLU A 172 6.18 -11.14 19.97
N VAL A 173 6.19 -11.17 18.63
CA VAL A 173 6.75 -12.28 17.85
C VAL A 173 8.27 -12.40 18.05
N LEU A 174 9.01 -11.30 18.04
CA LEU A 174 10.46 -11.31 18.25
C LEU A 174 10.84 -11.74 19.66
N GLU A 175 10.09 -11.34 20.68
CA GLU A 175 10.33 -11.79 22.05
C GLU A 175 10.02 -13.29 22.22
N LEU A 176 8.93 -13.78 21.61
CA LEU A 176 8.63 -15.21 21.58
C LEU A 176 9.73 -16.00 20.85
N PHE A 177 10.27 -15.45 19.76
CA PHE A 177 11.36 -16.06 19.01
C PHE A 177 12.63 -16.18 19.86
N ARG A 178 13.02 -15.12 20.58
CA ARG A 178 14.15 -15.15 21.53
C ARG A 178 13.96 -16.21 22.61
N GLN A 179 12.74 -16.34 23.14
CA GLN A 179 12.41 -17.39 24.10
C GLN A 179 12.57 -18.79 23.48
N ALA A 180 12.09 -18.97 22.25
CA ALA A 180 12.18 -20.24 21.52
C ALA A 180 13.65 -20.65 21.29
N GLN A 181 14.51 -19.72 20.85
CA GLN A 181 15.95 -19.96 20.69
C GLN A 181 16.60 -20.37 22.01
N LYS A 182 16.37 -19.62 23.09
CA LYS A 182 16.94 -19.91 24.42
C LYS A 182 16.46 -21.25 24.98
N SER A 183 15.26 -21.68 24.66
CA SER A 183 14.65 -22.93 25.14
C SER A 183 14.85 -24.11 24.19
N GLY A 184 15.50 -23.91 23.04
CA GLY A 184 15.77 -24.96 22.06
C GLY A 184 14.48 -25.52 21.41
N TRP A 185 13.46 -24.66 21.18
CA TRP A 185 12.23 -25.08 20.55
C TRP A 185 12.45 -25.44 19.07
N SER A 186 11.71 -26.42 18.61
CA SER A 186 11.60 -26.65 17.16
C SER A 186 10.80 -25.53 16.49
N LYS A 187 10.98 -25.37 15.19
CA LYS A 187 10.20 -24.42 14.38
C LYS A 187 8.68 -24.63 14.56
N THR A 188 8.22 -25.87 14.56
CA THR A 188 6.80 -26.18 14.77
C THR A 188 6.29 -25.72 16.13
N GLN A 189 7.05 -25.96 17.22
CA GLN A 189 6.67 -25.47 18.56
C GLN A 189 6.59 -23.94 18.62
N PHE A 190 7.52 -23.25 17.98
CA PHE A 190 7.47 -21.79 17.87
C PHE A 190 6.25 -21.33 17.09
N LEU A 191 5.97 -21.93 15.92
CA LEU A 191 4.83 -21.54 15.08
C LEU A 191 3.48 -21.82 15.75
N GLU A 192 3.33 -22.93 16.50
CA GLU A 192 2.14 -23.23 17.30
C GLU A 192 1.91 -22.20 18.43
N ALA A 193 2.98 -21.69 19.02
CA ALA A 193 2.87 -20.61 20.00
C ALA A 193 2.57 -19.25 19.34
N ALA A 194 3.24 -18.93 18.24
CA ALA A 194 3.05 -17.70 17.48
C ALA A 194 1.63 -17.57 16.91
N ALA A 195 1.02 -18.67 16.44
CA ALA A 195 -0.35 -18.68 15.92
C ALA A 195 -1.42 -18.28 16.94
N LYS A 196 -1.09 -18.22 18.24
CA LYS A 196 -1.98 -17.75 19.31
C LYS A 196 -1.92 -16.22 19.51
N ILE A 197 -0.94 -15.56 18.94
CA ILE A 197 -0.82 -14.10 18.99
C ILE A 197 -1.81 -13.49 18.00
N GLN A 198 -2.63 -12.53 18.44
CA GLN A 198 -3.58 -11.85 17.56
C GLN A 198 -2.84 -11.15 16.41
N GLY A 199 -3.25 -11.40 15.20
CA GLY A 199 -2.64 -10.84 13.98
C GLY A 199 -1.54 -11.72 13.38
N VAL A 200 -1.20 -12.86 13.99
CA VAL A 200 -0.23 -13.80 13.42
C VAL A 200 -0.95 -14.93 12.67
N LEU A 201 -0.66 -15.05 11.38
CA LEU A 201 -1.13 -16.14 10.52
C LEU A 201 0.07 -17.02 10.17
N VAL A 202 -0.05 -18.34 10.42
CA VAL A 202 0.94 -19.34 10.01
C VAL A 202 0.39 -20.07 8.78
N PRO A 203 0.86 -19.79 7.55
CA PRO A 203 0.22 -20.25 6.32
C PRO A 203 0.19 -21.79 6.18
N SER A 204 1.22 -22.48 6.68
CA SER A 204 1.30 -23.95 6.65
C SER A 204 0.27 -24.66 7.53
N PHE A 205 -0.38 -23.94 8.44
CA PHE A 205 -1.42 -24.49 9.32
C PHE A 205 -2.83 -24.48 8.70
N TYR A 206 -2.98 -24.00 7.47
CA TYR A 206 -4.25 -23.98 6.74
C TYR A 206 -4.16 -24.85 5.50
N VAL A 207 -4.91 -25.96 5.49
CA VAL A 207 -4.91 -26.94 4.41
C VAL A 207 -6.05 -26.61 3.42
N PRO A 208 -5.72 -26.33 2.14
CA PRO A 208 -6.74 -26.01 1.14
C PRO A 208 -7.47 -27.27 0.67
N HIS A 209 -8.80 -27.18 0.56
CA HIS A 209 -9.66 -28.17 -0.08
C HIS A 209 -10.38 -27.54 -1.27
N TRP A 210 -10.56 -28.32 -2.32
CA TRP A 210 -11.09 -27.85 -3.60
C TRP A 210 -12.38 -28.53 -3.96
N ASN A 211 -13.32 -27.77 -4.52
CA ASN A 211 -14.51 -28.30 -5.16
C ASN A 211 -14.17 -28.97 -6.50
N PRO A 212 -15.03 -29.87 -7.02
CA PRO A 212 -14.78 -30.49 -8.34
C PRO A 212 -14.66 -29.51 -9.51
N ASP A 213 -15.27 -28.33 -9.41
CA ASP A 213 -15.14 -27.26 -10.39
C ASP A 213 -13.85 -26.45 -10.23
N GLY A 214 -13.01 -26.81 -9.26
CA GLY A 214 -11.73 -26.16 -8.94
C GLY A 214 -11.87 -24.83 -8.17
N THR A 215 -13.04 -24.43 -7.65
CA THR A 215 -13.15 -23.35 -6.66
C THR A 215 -12.65 -23.84 -5.31
N LEU A 216 -12.20 -22.90 -4.46
CA LEU A 216 -11.77 -23.23 -3.10
C LEU A 216 -13.01 -23.58 -2.27
N HIS A 217 -13.01 -24.78 -1.64
CA HIS A 217 -14.06 -25.20 -0.73
C HIS A 217 -13.88 -24.60 0.65
N ASP A 218 -12.71 -24.78 1.25
CA ASP A 218 -12.30 -24.21 2.52
C ASP A 218 -10.77 -24.23 2.68
N LEU A 219 -10.32 -23.63 3.79
CA LEU A 219 -8.96 -23.68 4.31
C LEU A 219 -9.04 -24.21 5.75
N THR A 220 -8.86 -25.54 5.91
CA THR A 220 -9.01 -26.21 7.22
C THR A 220 -7.83 -25.89 8.15
N PRO A 221 -8.06 -25.29 9.33
CA PRO A 221 -6.99 -25.01 10.29
C PRO A 221 -6.48 -26.30 10.95
N THR A 222 -5.17 -26.37 11.14
CA THR A 222 -4.46 -27.46 11.83
C THR A 222 -3.62 -26.89 12.97
N HIS A 223 -2.94 -27.74 13.74
CA HIS A 223 -2.04 -27.33 14.84
C HIS A 223 -2.66 -26.33 15.85
N GLY A 224 -3.98 -26.38 16.02
CA GLY A 224 -4.67 -25.45 16.93
C GLY A 224 -4.74 -24.00 16.44
N ALA A 225 -4.46 -23.74 15.16
CA ALA A 225 -4.64 -22.42 14.58
C ALA A 225 -6.13 -22.00 14.61
N PRO A 226 -6.44 -20.70 14.76
CA PRO A 226 -7.82 -20.22 14.74
C PRO A 226 -8.43 -20.39 13.35
N ALA A 227 -9.75 -20.60 13.27
CA ALA A 227 -10.44 -20.69 11.98
C ALA A 227 -10.30 -19.39 11.15
N ARG A 228 -10.16 -18.25 11.83
CA ARG A 228 -9.90 -16.94 11.21
C ARG A 228 -8.92 -16.15 12.07
N VAL A 229 -7.97 -15.50 11.41
CA VAL A 229 -6.98 -14.63 12.06
C VAL A 229 -7.51 -13.21 12.07
N THR A 230 -7.83 -12.70 13.26
CA THR A 230 -8.26 -11.32 13.44
C THR A 230 -7.05 -10.39 13.39
N LYS A 231 -7.11 -9.35 12.55
CA LYS A 231 -6.01 -8.40 12.41
C LYS A 231 -5.66 -7.70 13.73
N ARG A 232 -4.38 -7.35 13.89
CA ARG A 232 -3.92 -6.46 14.94
C ARG A 232 -4.12 -5.00 14.55
N ILE A 233 -4.48 -4.15 15.51
CA ILE A 233 -4.52 -2.70 15.39
C ILE A 233 -3.89 -2.03 16.61
N ILE A 234 -3.29 -0.87 16.41
CA ILE A 234 -2.89 0.01 17.49
C ILE A 234 -4.14 0.70 18.06
N GLN A 235 -4.35 0.58 19.36
CA GLN A 235 -5.55 1.12 20.02
C GLN A 235 -5.49 2.63 20.20
N ASP A 236 -4.31 3.16 20.54
CA ASP A 236 -4.06 4.59 20.79
C ASP A 236 -2.81 5.02 20.00
N LEU A 237 -3.03 5.80 18.93
CA LEU A 237 -1.95 6.28 18.08
C LEU A 237 -1.09 7.37 18.75
N ASP A 238 -1.64 8.11 19.73
CA ASP A 238 -0.86 9.11 20.46
C ASP A 238 0.13 8.49 21.44
N ALA A 239 -0.23 7.34 22.01
CA ALA A 239 0.64 6.57 22.90
C ALA A 239 1.65 5.69 22.14
N CYS A 240 1.39 5.36 20.87
CA CYS A 240 2.27 4.55 20.06
C CYS A 240 3.56 5.32 19.71
N TYR A 241 4.70 4.62 19.80
CA TYR A 241 5.98 5.19 19.40
C TYR A 241 5.94 5.66 17.93
N TYR A 242 6.45 6.85 17.71
CA TYR A 242 6.61 7.44 16.37
C TYR A 242 8.00 8.07 16.26
N PRO A 243 8.82 7.69 15.27
CA PRO A 243 10.18 8.22 15.12
C PRO A 243 10.14 9.68 14.66
N THR A 244 10.64 10.59 15.50
CA THR A 244 10.81 12.01 15.15
C THR A 244 12.23 12.32 14.66
N ASP A 245 13.10 11.32 14.67
CA ASP A 245 14.49 11.35 14.18
C ASP A 245 14.77 10.24 13.15
N PRO A 246 13.96 10.15 12.08
CA PRO A 246 14.11 9.08 11.09
C PRO A 246 15.43 9.19 10.33
N ILE A 247 15.85 8.08 9.73
CA ILE A 247 17.00 8.07 8.82
C ILE A 247 16.78 9.09 7.70
N VAL A 248 17.83 9.87 7.42
CA VAL A 248 17.86 10.79 6.28
C VAL A 248 18.68 10.15 5.16
N PRO A 249 18.05 9.82 4.02
CA PRO A 249 18.74 9.21 2.88
C PRO A 249 19.90 10.04 2.35
N SER A 250 20.98 9.36 1.93
CA SER A 250 22.14 10.00 1.29
C SER A 250 21.93 10.30 -0.20
N THR A 251 20.80 9.85 -0.78
CA THR A 251 20.42 10.07 -2.18
C THR A 251 18.96 10.49 -2.26
N GLU A 252 18.60 11.16 -3.35
CA GLU A 252 17.21 11.56 -3.60
C GLU A 252 16.26 10.36 -3.62
N ILE A 253 15.16 10.48 -2.90
CA ILE A 253 14.08 9.48 -2.81
C ILE A 253 12.75 10.07 -3.33
N VAL A 254 11.72 9.23 -3.50
CA VAL A 254 10.43 9.68 -4.06
C VAL A 254 9.72 10.69 -3.14
N HIS A 255 9.78 10.48 -1.83
CA HIS A 255 9.19 11.36 -0.83
C HIS A 255 10.25 11.93 0.11
N ASP A 256 11.09 12.81 -0.43
CA ASP A 256 12.22 13.44 0.29
C ASP A 256 11.75 14.58 1.19
N ARG A 257 11.00 14.23 2.24
CA ARG A 257 10.32 15.16 3.16
C ARG A 257 9.91 14.48 4.47
N VAL A 258 9.54 15.29 5.45
CA VAL A 258 8.90 14.80 6.67
C VAL A 258 7.47 14.37 6.37
N ASN A 259 7.10 13.15 6.74
CA ASN A 259 5.74 12.66 6.67
C ASN A 259 5.17 12.60 8.08
N VAL A 260 4.00 13.20 8.33
CA VAL A 260 3.32 13.19 9.63
C VAL A 260 1.94 12.58 9.45
N GLU A 261 1.63 11.54 10.20
CA GLU A 261 0.37 10.81 10.12
C GLU A 261 -0.72 11.51 10.94
N LEU A 262 -1.85 11.89 10.29
CA LEU A 262 -3.01 12.49 10.95
C LEU A 262 -3.86 11.45 11.67
N PHE A 263 -4.21 10.39 10.96
CA PHE A 263 -5.05 9.29 11.44
C PHE A 263 -4.91 8.06 10.57
N ARG A 264 -5.30 6.90 11.09
CA ARG A 264 -5.44 5.65 10.34
C ARG A 264 -6.91 5.31 10.13
N GLY A 265 -7.19 4.62 9.02
CA GLY A 265 -8.54 4.29 8.59
C GLY A 265 -9.17 5.36 7.71
N CYS A 266 -10.43 5.15 7.31
CA CYS A 266 -11.19 6.08 6.50
C CYS A 266 -12.67 6.03 6.91
N ILE A 267 -13.28 7.21 7.10
CA ILE A 267 -14.71 7.33 7.44
C ILE A 267 -15.61 7.08 6.22
N ARG A 268 -15.04 7.17 5.02
CA ARG A 268 -15.78 7.02 3.76
C ARG A 268 -16.04 5.54 3.44
N GLY A 269 -17.02 5.30 2.63
CA GLY A 269 -17.45 3.95 2.26
C GLY A 269 -17.34 3.70 0.76
N CYS A 270 -16.30 4.22 0.09
CA CYS A 270 -16.09 3.96 -1.35
C CYS A 270 -15.99 2.45 -1.60
N ARG A 271 -16.89 1.90 -2.42
CA ARG A 271 -17.13 0.46 -2.58
C ARG A 271 -16.00 -0.29 -3.28
N PHE A 272 -15.18 0.42 -4.03
CA PHE A 272 -14.00 -0.13 -4.71
C PHE A 272 -12.73 -0.14 -3.83
N CYS A 273 -12.70 0.64 -2.76
CA CYS A 273 -11.46 0.99 -2.07
C CYS A 273 -11.11 -0.03 -0.97
N GLN A 274 -10.12 -0.89 -1.21
CA GLN A 274 -9.62 -1.82 -0.19
C GLN A 274 -9.13 -1.10 1.07
N ALA A 275 -8.31 -0.05 0.92
CA ALA A 275 -7.76 0.70 2.03
C ALA A 275 -8.85 1.28 2.95
N GLY A 276 -9.99 1.71 2.39
CA GLY A 276 -11.14 2.21 3.13
C GLY A 276 -11.76 1.20 4.08
N TYR A 277 -11.48 -0.10 3.92
CA TYR A 277 -12.01 -1.19 4.76
C TYR A 277 -10.92 -1.87 5.59
N VAL A 278 -9.76 -2.16 5.02
CA VAL A 278 -8.69 -2.88 5.74
C VAL A 278 -8.05 -2.06 6.85
N TYR A 279 -8.06 -0.72 6.75
CA TYR A 279 -7.52 0.16 7.78
C TYR A 279 -8.56 0.63 8.82
N ARG A 280 -9.84 0.20 8.74
CA ARG A 280 -10.83 0.47 9.79
C ARG A 280 -10.48 -0.22 11.10
N PRO A 281 -10.90 0.32 12.27
CA PRO A 281 -11.63 1.58 12.50
C PRO A 281 -10.76 2.83 12.30
N VAL A 282 -11.41 3.99 12.21
CA VAL A 282 -10.69 5.27 12.18
C VAL A 282 -10.15 5.58 13.56
N ARG A 283 -8.88 5.97 13.63
CA ARG A 283 -8.18 6.35 14.87
C ARG A 283 -7.35 7.59 14.59
N PRO A 284 -7.80 8.77 15.07
CA PRO A 284 -7.07 10.02 14.91
C PRO A 284 -5.97 10.18 15.96
N ARG A 285 -4.93 10.93 15.61
CA ARG A 285 -3.99 11.54 16.56
C ARG A 285 -4.53 12.89 17.00
N LYS A 286 -4.11 13.33 18.17
CA LYS A 286 -4.42 14.67 18.67
C LYS A 286 -3.61 15.73 17.93
N PRO A 287 -4.15 16.96 17.76
CA PRO A 287 -3.43 18.05 17.10
C PRO A 287 -2.06 18.33 17.71
N GLU A 288 -1.96 18.36 19.02
CA GLU A 288 -0.72 18.66 19.75
C GLU A 288 0.36 17.59 19.46
N THR A 289 -0.05 16.31 19.35
CA THR A 289 0.85 15.21 18.99
C THR A 289 1.39 15.39 17.58
N ILE A 290 0.51 15.72 16.62
CA ILE A 290 0.87 15.92 15.21
C ILE A 290 1.82 17.10 15.06
N ILE A 291 1.50 18.24 15.67
CA ILE A 291 2.31 19.48 15.64
C ILE A 291 3.69 19.20 16.22
N ARG A 292 3.75 18.59 17.40
CA ARG A 292 5.00 18.24 18.06
C ARG A 292 5.85 17.31 17.18
N GLN A 293 5.27 16.19 16.71
CA GLN A 293 5.98 15.22 15.85
C GLN A 293 6.49 15.86 14.55
N GLY A 294 5.69 16.72 13.92
CA GLY A 294 6.08 17.45 12.71
C GLY A 294 7.26 18.38 12.94
N ILE A 295 7.19 19.21 13.96
CA ILE A 295 8.25 20.18 14.31
C ILE A 295 9.54 19.47 14.73
N GLU A 296 9.46 18.45 15.56
CA GLU A 296 10.61 17.65 16.00
C GLU A 296 11.28 16.96 14.79
N SER A 297 10.49 16.36 13.91
CA SER A 297 11.02 15.70 12.71
C SER A 297 11.70 16.69 11.77
N LEU A 298 11.13 17.88 11.53
CA LEU A 298 11.78 18.93 10.73
C LEU A 298 13.11 19.37 11.35
N LYS A 299 13.17 19.56 12.67
CA LYS A 299 14.40 19.92 13.39
C LYS A 299 15.47 18.84 13.27
N ASN A 300 15.07 17.59 13.41
CA ASN A 300 16.01 16.47 13.48
C ASN A 300 16.53 16.03 12.12
N THR A 301 15.79 16.27 11.03
CA THR A 301 16.16 15.83 9.67
C THR A 301 16.71 16.93 8.78
N GLY A 302 16.37 18.19 9.06
CA GLY A 302 16.74 19.32 8.20
C GLY A 302 15.90 19.43 6.92
N TYR A 303 14.85 18.62 6.75
CA TYR A 303 13.95 18.75 5.61
C TYR A 303 13.24 20.11 5.60
N GLN A 304 12.94 20.58 4.39
CA GLN A 304 12.26 21.86 4.16
C GLN A 304 10.79 21.70 3.78
N GLU A 305 10.28 20.50 3.83
CA GLU A 305 8.88 20.18 3.54
C GLU A 305 8.34 19.18 4.56
N ALA A 306 7.15 19.45 5.08
CA ALA A 306 6.34 18.49 5.82
C ALA A 306 5.07 18.13 5.04
N THR A 307 4.65 16.88 5.12
CA THR A 307 3.43 16.39 4.49
C THR A 307 2.55 15.74 5.55
N LEU A 308 1.28 16.13 5.60
CA LEU A 308 0.27 15.54 6.45
C LEU A 308 -0.40 14.36 5.73
N LEU A 309 -0.21 13.16 6.25
CA LEU A 309 -0.65 11.91 5.61
C LEU A 309 -1.91 11.34 6.27
N SER A 310 -2.86 10.96 5.45
CA SER A 310 -3.99 10.08 5.76
C SER A 310 -4.65 9.61 4.48
N LEU A 311 -5.66 8.72 4.60
CA LEU A 311 -6.48 8.31 3.44
C LEU A 311 -7.44 9.42 2.97
N SER A 312 -7.71 10.44 3.79
CA SER A 312 -8.61 11.55 3.47
C SER A 312 -8.35 12.73 4.40
N SER A 313 -7.28 13.50 4.13
CA SER A 313 -6.79 14.54 5.06
C SER A 313 -7.82 15.63 5.35
N SER A 314 -8.66 15.99 4.38
CA SER A 314 -9.75 16.95 4.57
C SER A 314 -10.89 16.45 5.48
N ASP A 315 -10.90 15.17 5.87
CA ASP A 315 -11.86 14.62 6.83
C ASP A 315 -11.39 14.71 8.29
N TYR A 316 -10.15 15.14 8.53
CA TYR A 316 -9.65 15.38 9.88
C TYR A 316 -10.23 16.69 10.42
N ARG A 317 -11.05 16.62 11.50
CA ARG A 317 -11.80 17.79 11.99
C ARG A 317 -10.91 18.95 12.44
N PRO A 318 -9.87 18.75 13.28
CA PRO A 318 -9.01 19.84 13.71
C PRO A 318 -7.87 20.13 12.72
N LEU A 319 -8.11 20.00 11.41
CA LEU A 319 -7.10 20.21 10.38
C LEU A 319 -6.55 21.64 10.40
N ASP A 320 -7.41 22.64 10.61
CA ASP A 320 -7.01 24.05 10.69
C ASP A 320 -6.02 24.27 11.83
N GLU A 321 -6.31 23.74 13.02
CA GLU A 321 -5.45 23.83 14.19
C GLU A 321 -4.05 23.23 13.94
N VAL A 322 -3.99 22.05 13.28
CA VAL A 322 -2.73 21.41 12.92
C VAL A 322 -1.96 22.24 11.88
N CYS A 323 -2.67 22.76 10.87
CA CYS A 323 -2.06 23.62 9.86
C CYS A 323 -1.50 24.90 10.49
N ASP A 324 -2.25 25.55 11.39
CA ASP A 324 -1.82 26.75 12.08
C ASP A 324 -0.57 26.51 12.91
N GLY A 325 -0.58 25.48 13.76
CA GLY A 325 0.57 25.17 14.61
C GLY A 325 1.84 24.78 13.83
N LEU A 326 1.70 24.10 12.70
CA LEU A 326 2.85 23.77 11.83
C LEU A 326 3.32 25.00 11.03
N LEU A 327 2.41 25.82 10.50
CA LEU A 327 2.75 27.00 9.71
C LEU A 327 3.42 28.09 10.56
N GLU A 328 3.05 28.23 11.82
CA GLU A 328 3.76 29.13 12.77
C GLU A 328 5.26 28.80 12.86
N TYR A 329 5.60 27.51 12.79
CA TYR A 329 7.00 27.07 12.75
C TYR A 329 7.63 27.17 11.36
N CYS A 330 6.88 26.79 10.32
CA CYS A 330 7.39 26.61 8.94
C CYS A 330 7.55 27.94 8.19
N GLU A 331 6.56 28.85 8.24
CA GLU A 331 6.55 30.09 7.46
C GLU A 331 7.79 30.97 7.70
N PRO A 332 8.21 31.26 8.95
CA PRO A 332 9.40 32.08 9.18
C PRO A 332 10.71 31.45 8.69
N ARG A 333 10.69 30.14 8.42
CA ARG A 333 11.84 29.34 7.97
C ARG A 333 11.81 29.00 6.48
N SER A 334 10.82 29.52 5.76
CA SER A 334 10.58 29.21 4.34
C SER A 334 10.42 27.71 4.07
N MET A 335 9.88 26.96 5.04
CA MET A 335 9.55 25.54 4.93
C MET A 335 8.13 25.40 4.39
N SER A 336 7.87 24.37 3.56
CA SER A 336 6.56 24.11 2.97
C SER A 336 5.77 23.05 3.76
N LEU A 337 4.44 23.19 3.76
CA LEU A 337 3.51 22.19 4.27
C LEU A 337 2.61 21.71 3.12
N ALA A 338 2.49 20.38 2.95
CA ALA A 338 1.72 19.77 1.89
C ALA A 338 0.57 18.89 2.42
N LEU A 339 -0.56 18.92 1.71
CA LEU A 339 -1.75 18.09 1.94
C LEU A 339 -2.10 17.31 0.67
N PRO A 340 -1.59 16.08 0.49
CA PRO A 340 -1.74 15.35 -0.77
C PRO A 340 -3.14 14.75 -0.97
N SER A 341 -3.87 14.42 0.10
CA SER A 341 -5.13 13.67 0.04
C SER A 341 -6.35 14.57 0.27
N LEU A 342 -6.45 15.65 -0.51
CA LEU A 342 -7.60 16.55 -0.48
C LEU A 342 -8.75 16.01 -1.34
N ARG A 343 -9.96 16.05 -0.80
CA ARG A 343 -11.18 15.71 -1.52
C ARG A 343 -11.81 16.95 -2.12
N ALA A 344 -12.45 16.79 -3.28
CA ALA A 344 -13.12 17.88 -3.97
C ALA A 344 -14.33 18.44 -3.19
N ASP A 345 -15.01 17.60 -2.39
CA ASP A 345 -16.18 17.99 -1.59
C ASP A 345 -15.84 18.75 -0.29
N ASN A 346 -14.54 18.89 0.04
CA ASN A 346 -14.11 19.56 1.26
C ASN A 346 -12.83 20.41 1.03
N PHE A 347 -12.81 21.16 -0.07
CA PHE A 347 -11.67 21.98 -0.46
C PHE A 347 -11.79 23.39 0.13
N SER A 348 -10.86 23.76 1.03
CA SER A 348 -10.81 25.08 1.65
C SER A 348 -9.76 25.97 1.01
N MET A 349 -10.19 27.14 0.48
CA MET A 349 -9.26 28.16 -0.06
C MET A 349 -8.39 28.80 0.99
N ASP A 350 -8.90 28.98 2.19
CA ASP A 350 -8.14 29.60 3.26
C ASP A 350 -6.91 28.72 3.58
N ILE A 351 -7.11 27.44 3.83
CA ILE A 351 -6.02 26.48 4.02
C ILE A 351 -5.07 26.51 2.83
N MET A 352 -5.59 26.40 1.60
CA MET A 352 -4.74 26.31 0.41
C MET A 352 -3.95 27.57 0.14
N SER A 353 -4.51 28.75 0.35
CA SER A 353 -3.80 30.03 0.17
C SER A 353 -2.63 30.17 1.14
N ARG A 354 -2.80 29.66 2.36
CA ARG A 354 -1.76 29.67 3.39
C ARG A 354 -0.67 28.65 3.12
N LEU A 355 -1.03 27.43 2.76
CA LEU A 355 -0.06 26.38 2.41
C LEU A 355 0.84 26.76 1.22
N GLN A 356 0.34 27.59 0.31
CA GLN A 356 1.05 27.95 -0.93
C GLN A 356 1.90 29.20 -0.89
N LYS A 357 2.01 29.85 0.25
CA LYS A 357 2.89 31.02 0.40
C LYS A 357 4.34 30.67 0.05
N VAL A 358 4.78 29.44 0.32
CA VAL A 358 6.15 28.99 0.06
C VAL A 358 6.27 28.30 -1.30
N ARG A 359 5.37 27.36 -1.65
CA ARG A 359 5.45 26.59 -2.90
C ARG A 359 4.06 26.23 -3.44
N LYS A 360 3.80 26.53 -4.72
CA LYS A 360 2.59 26.09 -5.42
C LYS A 360 2.76 24.66 -5.94
N GLY A 361 1.97 23.72 -5.42
CA GLY A 361 1.85 22.36 -5.93
C GLY A 361 0.80 22.25 -7.05
N GLY A 362 0.83 21.16 -7.83
CA GLY A 362 -0.26 20.78 -8.74
C GLY A 362 -1.49 20.31 -7.94
N LEU A 363 -2.68 20.54 -8.50
CA LEU A 363 -3.93 20.05 -7.91
C LEU A 363 -4.38 18.76 -8.59
N THR A 364 -4.75 17.79 -7.78
CA THR A 364 -5.28 16.51 -8.23
C THR A 364 -6.60 16.23 -7.55
N PHE A 365 -7.62 15.92 -8.33
CA PHE A 365 -8.91 15.46 -7.85
C PHE A 365 -9.21 14.07 -8.41
N ALA A 366 -9.88 13.25 -7.61
CA ALA A 366 -10.25 11.89 -7.98
C ALA A 366 -11.78 11.72 -7.92
N PRO A 367 -12.53 12.15 -8.97
CA PRO A 367 -13.96 11.88 -9.07
C PRO A 367 -14.27 10.38 -9.21
N GLU A 368 -13.33 9.62 -9.77
CA GLU A 368 -13.34 8.16 -10.03
C GLU A 368 -14.30 7.75 -11.15
N ALA A 369 -15.42 8.44 -11.36
CA ALA A 369 -16.42 8.15 -12.38
C ALA A 369 -16.93 9.41 -13.09
N GLY A 370 -17.34 9.28 -14.36
CA GLY A 370 -17.75 10.40 -15.20
C GLY A 370 -19.11 10.98 -14.86
N THR A 371 -20.09 10.15 -14.48
CA THR A 371 -21.45 10.57 -14.18
C THR A 371 -21.76 10.55 -12.68
N GLN A 372 -22.77 11.33 -12.25
CA GLN A 372 -23.23 11.31 -10.87
C GLN A 372 -23.78 9.95 -10.49
N ARG A 373 -24.55 9.30 -11.40
CA ARG A 373 -25.09 7.96 -11.18
C ARG A 373 -23.98 6.95 -10.78
N LEU A 374 -22.89 6.93 -11.55
CA LEU A 374 -21.81 6.00 -11.29
C LEU A 374 -20.99 6.40 -10.04
N ARG A 375 -20.81 7.71 -9.77
CA ARG A 375 -20.22 8.17 -8.50
C ARG A 375 -21.05 7.72 -7.29
N ASP A 376 -22.38 7.73 -7.40
CA ASP A 376 -23.28 7.24 -6.35
C ASP A 376 -23.20 5.72 -6.23
N ALA A 377 -23.17 4.98 -7.35
CA ALA A 377 -22.99 3.53 -7.36
C ALA A 377 -21.71 3.08 -6.65
N ILE A 378 -20.60 3.78 -6.83
CA ILE A 378 -19.33 3.47 -6.15
C ILE A 378 -19.22 4.13 -4.76
N ASN A 379 -20.25 4.82 -4.30
CA ASN A 379 -20.31 5.55 -3.03
C ASN A 379 -19.16 6.55 -2.85
N LYS A 380 -18.78 7.27 -3.92
CA LYS A 380 -17.69 8.25 -3.84
C LYS A 380 -18.07 9.48 -3.04
N ASN A 381 -19.36 9.81 -2.95
CA ASN A 381 -19.89 10.97 -2.22
C ASN A 381 -19.23 12.30 -2.64
N VAL A 382 -18.96 12.48 -3.93
CA VAL A 382 -18.51 13.73 -4.56
C VAL A 382 -19.54 14.13 -5.62
N ARG A 383 -20.14 15.29 -5.46
CA ARG A 383 -21.06 15.85 -6.45
C ARG A 383 -20.28 16.57 -7.55
N GLU A 384 -20.88 16.65 -8.72
CA GLU A 384 -20.31 17.39 -9.84
C GLU A 384 -20.09 18.86 -9.47
N GLU A 385 -21.07 19.47 -8.78
CA GLU A 385 -21.01 20.84 -8.29
C GLU A 385 -19.83 21.07 -7.34
N ASP A 386 -19.54 20.13 -6.44
CA ASP A 386 -18.42 20.21 -5.50
C ASP A 386 -17.07 20.22 -6.25
N LEU A 387 -16.93 19.37 -7.27
CA LEU A 387 -15.74 19.32 -8.10
C LEU A 387 -15.56 20.64 -8.89
N LEU A 388 -16.61 21.10 -9.55
CA LEU A 388 -16.57 22.34 -10.35
C LEU A 388 -16.34 23.56 -9.46
N HIS A 389 -16.93 23.61 -8.26
CA HIS A 389 -16.65 24.63 -7.27
C HIS A 389 -15.18 24.64 -6.87
N SER A 390 -14.60 23.49 -6.55
CA SER A 390 -13.18 23.36 -6.19
C SER A 390 -12.26 23.77 -7.34
N CYS A 391 -12.60 23.41 -8.57
CA CYS A 391 -11.88 23.85 -9.76
C CYS A 391 -11.98 25.37 -9.95
N ARG A 392 -13.17 25.97 -9.78
CA ARG A 392 -13.39 27.41 -9.84
C ARG A 392 -12.48 28.13 -8.84
N VAL A 393 -12.56 27.74 -7.60
CA VAL A 393 -11.78 28.28 -6.50
C VAL A 393 -10.27 28.19 -6.78
N ALA A 394 -9.79 27.06 -7.32
CA ALA A 394 -8.42 26.89 -7.75
C ALA A 394 -8.03 27.88 -8.87
N PHE A 395 -8.86 28.04 -9.89
CA PHE A 395 -8.58 28.94 -11.01
C PHE A 395 -8.61 30.43 -10.61
N GLU A 396 -9.51 30.83 -9.72
CA GLU A 396 -9.53 32.14 -9.09
C GLU A 396 -8.25 32.39 -8.29
N GLY A 397 -7.72 31.36 -7.62
CA GLY A 397 -6.43 31.37 -6.91
C GLY A 397 -5.19 31.33 -7.82
N GLY A 398 -5.38 31.29 -9.16
CA GLY A 398 -4.30 31.38 -10.15
C GLY A 398 -3.63 30.06 -10.51
N TRP A 399 -4.26 28.92 -10.19
CA TRP A 399 -3.83 27.63 -10.74
C TRP A 399 -4.16 27.54 -12.23
N ASN A 400 -3.30 26.84 -12.97
CA ASN A 400 -3.47 26.61 -14.40
C ASN A 400 -3.26 25.14 -14.79
N GLY A 401 -3.16 24.23 -13.82
CA GLY A 401 -3.02 22.80 -14.01
C GLY A 401 -3.90 22.03 -13.03
N ILE A 402 -4.77 21.14 -13.55
CA ILE A 402 -5.59 20.22 -12.77
C ILE A 402 -5.46 18.83 -13.35
N LYS A 403 -5.27 17.83 -12.48
CA LYS A 403 -5.29 16.42 -12.84
C LYS A 403 -6.54 15.76 -12.26
N LEU A 404 -7.25 15.01 -13.11
CA LEU A 404 -8.46 14.28 -12.77
C LEU A 404 -8.20 12.78 -12.92
N TYR A 405 -8.45 12.00 -11.85
CA TYR A 405 -8.35 10.55 -11.87
C TYR A 405 -9.70 9.88 -11.97
N PHE A 406 -9.78 8.84 -12.83
CA PHE A 406 -10.95 8.01 -13.04
C PHE A 406 -10.58 6.55 -13.14
N MET A 407 -11.55 5.67 -12.93
CA MET A 407 -11.45 4.24 -13.23
C MET A 407 -12.38 3.90 -14.39
N LEU A 408 -11.98 2.93 -15.21
CA LEU A 408 -12.81 2.30 -16.25
C LEU A 408 -13.04 0.84 -15.88
N GLY A 409 -14.21 0.32 -16.24
CA GLY A 409 -14.60 -1.06 -15.92
C GLY A 409 -15.20 -1.22 -14.53
N LEU A 410 -15.71 -0.15 -13.93
CA LEU A 410 -16.42 -0.20 -12.67
C LEU A 410 -17.72 -1.04 -12.78
N PRO A 411 -18.15 -1.74 -11.73
CA PRO A 411 -19.46 -2.40 -11.71
C PRO A 411 -20.57 -1.41 -12.07
N THR A 412 -21.51 -1.84 -12.91
CA THR A 412 -22.64 -1.06 -13.45
C THR A 412 -22.28 0.06 -14.44
N GLU A 413 -21.00 0.21 -14.84
CA GLU A 413 -20.57 1.25 -15.79
C GLU A 413 -21.15 1.04 -17.19
N THR A 414 -21.70 2.10 -17.76
CA THR A 414 -22.20 2.18 -19.15
C THR A 414 -21.31 3.06 -20.02
N ASP A 415 -21.54 3.06 -21.34
CA ASP A 415 -20.82 3.95 -22.26
C ASP A 415 -21.12 5.44 -21.99
N GLU A 416 -22.32 5.77 -21.51
CA GLU A 416 -22.65 7.13 -21.08
C GLU A 416 -21.78 7.55 -19.87
N ASP A 417 -21.47 6.64 -18.95
CA ASP A 417 -20.61 6.96 -17.82
C ASP A 417 -19.16 7.23 -18.26
N VAL A 418 -18.69 6.47 -19.26
CA VAL A 418 -17.37 6.68 -19.85
C VAL A 418 -17.32 8.03 -20.58
N LEU A 419 -18.33 8.34 -21.40
CA LEU A 419 -18.43 9.63 -22.11
C LEU A 419 -18.57 10.82 -21.14
N GLY A 420 -19.23 10.62 -20.00
CA GLY A 420 -19.32 11.59 -18.92
C GLY A 420 -17.97 12.08 -18.40
N ILE A 421 -16.89 11.28 -18.53
CA ILE A 421 -15.52 11.71 -18.19
C ILE A 421 -15.06 12.85 -19.13
N ALA A 422 -15.30 12.72 -20.43
CA ALA A 422 -14.96 13.76 -21.41
C ALA A 422 -15.77 15.02 -21.20
N GLU A 423 -17.08 14.87 -20.88
CA GLU A 423 -17.96 15.99 -20.59
C GLU A 423 -17.50 16.73 -19.32
N LEU A 424 -17.22 16.02 -18.24
CA LEU A 424 -16.73 16.61 -17.00
C LEU A 424 -15.40 17.36 -17.20
N ALA A 425 -14.49 16.83 -18.01
CA ALA A 425 -13.24 17.52 -18.38
C ALA A 425 -13.52 18.82 -19.17
N ASN A 426 -14.51 18.82 -20.06
CA ASN A 426 -14.95 20.02 -20.78
C ASN A 426 -15.58 21.06 -19.86
N GLN A 427 -16.36 20.64 -18.87
CA GLN A 427 -16.94 21.53 -17.85
C GLN A 427 -15.85 22.17 -16.99
N VAL A 428 -14.82 21.43 -16.59
CA VAL A 428 -13.65 21.98 -15.89
C VAL A 428 -12.91 23.00 -16.77
N LEU A 429 -12.76 22.73 -18.08
CA LEU A 429 -12.17 23.68 -19.02
C LEU A 429 -13.03 24.93 -19.17
N HIS A 430 -14.36 24.78 -19.21
CA HIS A 430 -15.31 25.91 -19.24
C HIS A 430 -15.18 26.74 -17.94
N THR A 431 -15.13 26.11 -16.79
CA THR A 431 -14.93 26.78 -15.49
C THR A 431 -13.64 27.62 -15.50
N TRP A 432 -12.52 27.09 -16.04
CA TRP A 432 -11.32 27.89 -16.21
C TRP A 432 -11.53 29.11 -17.11
N ARG A 433 -12.23 28.97 -18.25
CA ARG A 433 -12.51 30.07 -19.16
C ARG A 433 -13.31 31.20 -18.51
N MET A 434 -14.20 30.84 -17.61
CA MET A 434 -15.03 31.80 -16.89
C MET A 434 -14.32 32.49 -15.76
N TYR A 435 -13.53 31.76 -14.94
CA TYR A 435 -13.09 32.22 -13.62
C TYR A 435 -11.58 32.42 -13.47
N ALA A 436 -10.74 31.99 -14.45
CA ALA A 436 -9.31 32.16 -14.32
C ALA A 436 -8.89 33.63 -14.31
N THR A 437 -8.08 34.01 -13.31
CA THR A 437 -7.55 35.36 -13.14
C THR A 437 -6.40 35.67 -14.11
N ASN A 438 -5.65 34.66 -14.55
CA ASN A 438 -4.57 34.82 -15.52
C ASN A 438 -4.70 33.80 -16.65
N LYS A 439 -5.30 34.23 -17.77
CA LYS A 439 -5.50 33.39 -18.96
C LYS A 439 -4.29 33.31 -19.89
N ALA A 440 -3.31 34.20 -19.74
CA ALA A 440 -2.13 34.26 -20.61
C ALA A 440 -1.23 33.01 -20.53
N ARG A 441 -1.23 32.33 -19.38
CA ARG A 441 -0.47 31.09 -19.16
C ARG A 441 -1.13 29.84 -19.75
N GLY A 442 -2.40 29.96 -20.23
CA GLY A 442 -3.19 28.81 -20.63
C GLY A 442 -3.58 27.90 -19.46
N VAL A 443 -4.24 26.79 -19.78
CA VAL A 443 -4.58 25.74 -18.79
C VAL A 443 -4.13 24.39 -19.32
N ARG A 444 -3.74 23.51 -18.40
CA ARG A 444 -3.55 22.08 -18.65
C ARG A 444 -4.48 21.27 -17.76
N ILE A 445 -5.38 20.54 -18.37
CA ILE A 445 -6.23 19.55 -17.69
C ILE A 445 -5.70 18.17 -18.09
N THR A 446 -5.40 17.33 -17.12
CA THR A 446 -4.97 15.96 -17.38
C THR A 446 -6.05 15.02 -16.87
N VAL A 447 -6.64 14.26 -17.76
CA VAL A 447 -7.52 13.11 -17.44
C VAL A 447 -6.64 11.87 -17.40
N SER A 448 -6.71 11.11 -16.33
CA SER A 448 -5.95 9.87 -16.17
C SER A 448 -6.91 8.76 -15.77
N THR A 449 -6.93 7.65 -16.53
CA THR A 449 -7.77 6.49 -16.21
C THR A 449 -6.93 5.26 -15.87
N SER A 450 -7.42 4.47 -14.91
CA SER A 450 -6.90 3.14 -14.59
C SER A 450 -7.98 2.09 -14.78
N CYS A 451 -7.59 0.84 -15.01
CA CYS A 451 -8.52 -0.28 -15.00
C CYS A 451 -8.95 -0.57 -13.55
N PHE A 452 -10.24 -0.80 -13.33
CA PHE A 452 -10.74 -1.26 -12.05
C PHE A 452 -10.22 -2.67 -11.74
N VAL A 453 -9.67 -2.84 -10.54
CA VAL A 453 -9.21 -4.13 -10.01
C VAL A 453 -10.03 -4.46 -8.77
N PRO A 454 -10.82 -5.55 -8.79
CA PRO A 454 -11.53 -5.99 -7.59
C PRO A 454 -10.55 -6.44 -6.51
N LYS A 455 -10.61 -5.83 -5.34
CA LYS A 455 -9.67 -6.10 -4.24
C LYS A 455 -10.34 -6.87 -3.09
N PRO A 456 -9.61 -7.78 -2.41
CA PRO A 456 -10.07 -8.45 -1.20
C PRO A 456 -10.58 -7.46 -0.13
N HIS A 457 -11.53 -7.89 0.68
CA HIS A 457 -12.13 -7.14 1.78
C HIS A 457 -12.80 -5.82 1.40
N SER A 458 -13.10 -5.60 0.11
CA SER A 458 -13.93 -4.49 -0.36
C SER A 458 -15.34 -4.97 -0.73
N PRO A 459 -16.36 -4.11 -0.80
CA PRO A 459 -17.67 -4.46 -1.35
C PRO A 459 -17.63 -5.10 -2.73
N PHE A 460 -16.67 -4.69 -3.56
CA PHE A 460 -16.50 -5.22 -4.91
C PHE A 460 -15.58 -6.45 -5.01
N GLN A 461 -15.23 -7.10 -3.91
CA GLN A 461 -14.40 -8.31 -3.93
C GLN A 461 -15.01 -9.50 -4.70
N TRP A 462 -16.33 -9.51 -4.90
CA TRP A 462 -17.04 -10.52 -5.68
C TRP A 462 -17.14 -10.17 -7.16
N GLU A 463 -16.91 -8.91 -7.52
CA GLU A 463 -17.03 -8.44 -8.89
C GLU A 463 -15.92 -9.02 -9.79
N GLN A 464 -16.21 -9.04 -11.07
CA GLN A 464 -15.21 -9.34 -12.10
C GLN A 464 -14.46 -8.08 -12.51
N GLN A 465 -13.23 -8.23 -12.95
CA GLN A 465 -12.56 -7.23 -13.77
C GLN A 465 -13.08 -7.33 -15.21
N VAL A 466 -13.27 -6.23 -15.90
CA VAL A 466 -13.58 -6.26 -17.34
C VAL A 466 -12.41 -6.88 -18.12
N THR A 467 -12.72 -7.50 -19.28
CA THR A 467 -11.66 -8.05 -20.13
C THR A 467 -10.75 -6.94 -20.68
N MET A 468 -9.56 -7.29 -21.09
CA MET A 468 -8.61 -6.33 -21.67
C MET A 468 -9.17 -5.69 -22.96
N GLU A 469 -9.90 -6.45 -23.77
CA GLU A 469 -10.56 -5.96 -24.98
C GLU A 469 -11.63 -4.91 -24.65
N GLU A 470 -12.46 -5.17 -23.63
CA GLU A 470 -13.49 -4.22 -23.19
C GLU A 470 -12.88 -2.97 -22.58
N TYR A 471 -11.82 -3.11 -21.76
CA TYR A 471 -11.09 -1.96 -21.25
C TYR A 471 -10.50 -1.11 -22.39
N GLN A 472 -9.85 -1.75 -23.38
CA GLN A 472 -9.29 -1.04 -24.53
C GLN A 472 -10.37 -0.36 -25.38
N ARG A 473 -11.55 -1.00 -25.54
CA ARG A 473 -12.71 -0.39 -26.20
C ARG A 473 -13.14 0.91 -25.50
N LYS A 474 -13.24 0.89 -24.17
CA LYS A 474 -13.59 2.07 -23.36
C LYS A 474 -12.53 3.16 -23.43
N VAL A 475 -11.25 2.80 -23.39
CA VAL A 475 -10.12 3.74 -23.59
C VAL A 475 -10.24 4.43 -24.97
N ASN A 476 -10.52 3.67 -26.04
CA ASN A 476 -10.69 4.21 -27.38
C ASN A 476 -11.90 5.13 -27.46
N LEU A 477 -13.04 4.72 -26.88
CA LEU A 477 -14.25 5.55 -26.80
C LEU A 477 -13.95 6.90 -26.15
N LEU A 478 -13.23 6.92 -25.05
CA LEU A 478 -12.88 8.17 -24.35
C LEU A 478 -11.87 9.00 -25.16
N ARG A 479 -10.84 8.37 -25.74
CA ARG A 479 -9.83 9.05 -26.59
C ARG A 479 -10.46 9.74 -27.81
N GLU A 480 -11.46 9.10 -28.39
CA GLU A 480 -12.19 9.67 -29.54
C GLU A 480 -13.10 10.85 -29.16
N ASN A 481 -13.46 11.00 -27.89
CA ASN A 481 -14.37 12.04 -27.42
C ASN A 481 -13.67 13.18 -26.65
N ILE A 482 -12.42 13.04 -26.24
CA ILE A 482 -11.61 14.14 -25.70
C ILE A 482 -10.98 14.90 -26.87
N LYS A 483 -11.63 16.02 -27.31
CA LYS A 483 -11.20 16.82 -28.46
C LYS A 483 -10.49 18.13 -28.10
N ALA A 484 -10.61 18.59 -26.85
CA ALA A 484 -10.09 19.88 -26.44
C ALA A 484 -8.56 19.84 -26.32
N ARG A 485 -7.85 20.75 -27.01
CA ARG A 485 -6.36 20.83 -27.02
C ARG A 485 -5.74 21.04 -25.65
N ASN A 486 -6.51 21.57 -24.70
CA ASN A 486 -6.05 21.82 -23.33
C ASN A 486 -6.29 20.63 -22.39
N VAL A 487 -6.85 19.53 -22.89
CA VAL A 487 -7.10 18.29 -22.15
C VAL A 487 -6.18 17.21 -22.69
N THR A 488 -5.32 16.70 -21.84
CA THR A 488 -4.45 15.54 -22.14
C THR A 488 -5.08 14.30 -21.51
N TYR A 489 -5.18 13.22 -22.27
CA TYR A 489 -5.68 11.94 -21.79
C TYR A 489 -4.55 10.92 -21.66
N ASN A 490 -4.40 10.33 -20.48
CA ASN A 490 -3.47 9.25 -20.18
C ASN A 490 -4.26 8.06 -19.61
N TRP A 491 -3.82 6.85 -19.90
CA TRP A 491 -4.40 5.63 -19.33
C TRP A 491 -3.30 4.67 -18.88
N HIS A 492 -3.63 3.83 -17.92
CA HIS A 492 -2.73 2.76 -17.48
C HIS A 492 -2.82 1.58 -18.42
N ASP A 493 -1.72 0.85 -18.52
CA ASP A 493 -1.62 -0.37 -19.29
C ASP A 493 -2.58 -1.44 -18.71
N PRO A 494 -3.47 -2.05 -19.53
CA PRO A 494 -4.36 -3.12 -19.08
C PRO A 494 -3.61 -4.38 -18.62
N ASP A 495 -2.46 -4.69 -19.21
CA ASP A 495 -1.70 -5.90 -18.95
C ASP A 495 -1.27 -5.99 -17.49
N THR A 496 -0.72 -4.90 -16.95
CA THR A 496 -0.33 -4.81 -15.52
C THR A 496 -1.55 -4.96 -14.61
N SER A 497 -2.66 -4.28 -14.95
CA SER A 497 -3.89 -4.33 -14.15
C SER A 497 -4.54 -5.72 -14.17
N PHE A 498 -4.41 -6.45 -15.28
CA PHE A 498 -4.90 -7.82 -15.40
C PHE A 498 -4.10 -8.78 -14.52
N VAL A 499 -2.77 -8.73 -14.59
CA VAL A 499 -1.90 -9.53 -13.72
C VAL A 499 -2.13 -9.19 -12.24
N GLU A 500 -2.27 -7.91 -11.90
CA GLU A 500 -2.61 -7.45 -10.55
C GLU A 500 -3.92 -8.08 -10.05
N ALA A 501 -4.96 -8.16 -10.90
CA ALA A 501 -6.22 -8.79 -10.54
C ALA A 501 -6.07 -10.29 -10.29
N VAL A 502 -5.27 -11.00 -11.09
CA VAL A 502 -4.96 -12.42 -10.87
C VAL A 502 -4.27 -12.62 -9.52
N LEU A 503 -3.25 -11.83 -9.22
CA LEU A 503 -2.47 -11.94 -7.98
C LEU A 503 -3.32 -11.60 -6.76
N SER A 504 -4.02 -10.45 -6.78
CA SER A 504 -4.79 -10.00 -5.61
C SER A 504 -6.01 -10.89 -5.29
N ARG A 505 -6.55 -11.58 -6.28
CA ARG A 505 -7.68 -12.51 -6.14
C ARG A 505 -7.27 -13.98 -6.11
N GLY A 506 -5.98 -14.26 -6.17
CA GLY A 506 -5.38 -15.58 -6.27
C GLY A 506 -5.58 -16.44 -5.03
N ASP A 507 -5.54 -17.73 -5.23
CA ASP A 507 -5.40 -18.74 -4.18
C ASP A 507 -3.97 -19.31 -4.17
N ARG A 508 -3.71 -20.35 -3.37
CA ARG A 508 -2.37 -20.92 -3.17
C ARG A 508 -1.68 -21.43 -4.45
N ARG A 509 -2.44 -21.78 -5.49
CA ARG A 509 -1.88 -22.20 -6.79
C ARG A 509 -1.15 -21.09 -7.52
N ILE A 510 -1.47 -19.84 -7.21
CA ILE A 510 -0.75 -18.68 -7.78
C ILE A 510 0.72 -18.63 -7.30
N ALA A 511 1.05 -19.25 -6.17
CA ALA A 511 2.43 -19.35 -5.73
C ALA A 511 3.34 -20.05 -6.75
N ASP A 512 2.85 -21.11 -7.40
CA ASP A 512 3.60 -21.83 -8.44
C ASP A 512 3.83 -20.94 -9.67
N VAL A 513 2.84 -20.11 -10.02
CA VAL A 513 2.97 -19.13 -11.10
C VAL A 513 4.02 -18.06 -10.77
N ILE A 514 3.99 -17.51 -9.54
CA ILE A 514 4.96 -16.51 -9.10
C ILE A 514 6.38 -17.08 -9.14
N GLU A 515 6.57 -18.32 -8.68
CA GLU A 515 7.86 -18.99 -8.73
C GLU A 515 8.32 -19.26 -10.18
N GLU A 516 7.41 -19.65 -11.07
CA GLU A 516 7.72 -19.85 -12.48
C GLU A 516 8.06 -18.53 -13.19
N VAL A 517 7.35 -17.44 -12.89
CA VAL A 517 7.69 -16.09 -13.38
C VAL A 517 9.11 -15.71 -12.94
N TRP A 518 9.45 -15.93 -11.68
CA TRP A 518 10.79 -15.67 -11.18
C TRP A 518 11.84 -16.54 -11.87
N ARG A 519 11.61 -17.85 -12.08
CA ARG A 519 12.50 -18.75 -12.82
C ARG A 519 12.75 -18.30 -14.25
N ARG A 520 11.75 -17.68 -14.88
CA ARG A 520 11.85 -17.07 -16.22
C ARG A 520 12.47 -15.66 -16.20
N GLY A 521 13.03 -15.23 -15.08
CA GLY A 521 13.75 -13.97 -14.92
C GLY A 521 12.89 -12.79 -14.49
N GLY A 522 11.63 -13.01 -14.06
CA GLY A 522 10.79 -11.98 -13.45
C GLY A 522 11.32 -11.58 -12.08
N LYS A 523 11.42 -10.27 -11.81
CA LYS A 523 12.03 -9.73 -10.59
C LYS A 523 11.28 -8.50 -10.11
N LEU A 524 11.59 -7.33 -10.66
CA LEU A 524 11.00 -6.03 -10.33
C LEU A 524 9.75 -5.77 -11.20
N GLU A 525 8.77 -6.66 -11.16
CA GLU A 525 7.59 -6.65 -12.05
C GLU A 525 6.65 -5.44 -11.81
N ALA A 526 6.84 -4.68 -10.73
CA ALA A 526 6.16 -3.40 -10.53
C ALA A 526 6.71 -2.26 -11.42
N TRP A 527 7.83 -2.49 -12.13
CA TRP A 527 8.50 -1.51 -12.98
C TRP A 527 8.32 -1.87 -14.46
N GLY A 528 7.86 -0.91 -15.27
CA GLY A 528 7.63 -1.11 -16.69
C GLY A 528 8.84 -1.66 -17.47
N ASP A 529 10.07 -1.30 -17.05
CA ASP A 529 11.32 -1.79 -17.66
C ASP A 529 11.54 -3.31 -17.44
N TYR A 530 10.89 -3.90 -16.44
CA TYR A 530 11.02 -5.30 -16.06
C TYR A 530 9.76 -6.12 -16.28
N PHE A 531 8.60 -5.47 -16.30
CA PHE A 531 7.31 -6.14 -16.51
C PHE A 531 7.25 -6.80 -17.89
N SER A 532 6.79 -8.04 -17.95
CA SER A 532 6.53 -8.76 -19.19
C SER A 532 5.24 -9.56 -19.10
N PHE A 533 4.21 -9.09 -19.80
CA PHE A 533 2.92 -9.78 -19.87
C PHE A 533 3.06 -11.20 -20.44
N GLU A 534 3.87 -11.38 -21.49
CA GLU A 534 4.13 -12.68 -22.09
C GLU A 534 4.75 -13.67 -21.08
N ARG A 535 5.65 -13.19 -20.22
CA ARG A 535 6.25 -14.00 -19.14
C ARG A 535 5.17 -14.51 -18.19
N TRP A 536 4.28 -13.64 -17.75
CA TRP A 536 3.18 -14.00 -16.87
C TRP A 536 2.22 -14.99 -17.51
N MET A 537 1.78 -14.75 -18.76
CA MET A 537 0.85 -15.65 -19.45
C MET A 537 1.47 -17.03 -19.68
N SER A 538 2.71 -17.07 -20.12
CA SER A 538 3.41 -18.36 -20.34
C SER A 538 3.70 -19.12 -19.04
N ALA A 539 3.88 -18.42 -17.91
CA ALA A 539 4.02 -19.05 -16.60
C ALA A 539 2.68 -19.62 -16.10
N MET A 540 1.58 -18.88 -16.28
CA MET A 540 0.23 -19.36 -15.95
C MET A 540 -0.14 -20.60 -16.76
N ASP A 541 0.13 -20.59 -18.06
CA ASP A 541 -0.10 -21.75 -18.94
C ASP A 541 0.73 -22.97 -18.47
N ALA A 542 2.01 -22.78 -18.19
CA ALA A 542 2.89 -23.84 -17.71
C ALA A 542 2.44 -24.45 -16.36
N CYS A 543 1.81 -23.64 -15.51
CA CYS A 543 1.25 -24.07 -14.22
C CYS A 543 -0.22 -24.56 -14.32
N GLY A 544 -0.82 -24.55 -15.51
CA GLY A 544 -2.22 -24.96 -15.71
C GLY A 544 -3.23 -24.01 -15.04
N VAL A 545 -2.86 -22.74 -14.91
CA VAL A 545 -3.69 -21.70 -14.28
C VAL A 545 -4.39 -20.87 -15.35
N ASP A 546 -5.72 -20.86 -15.35
CA ASP A 546 -6.50 -19.97 -16.20
C ASP A 546 -6.61 -18.58 -15.55
N PRO A 547 -5.93 -17.54 -16.09
CA PRO A 547 -5.98 -16.19 -15.50
C PRO A 547 -7.37 -15.55 -15.57
N MET A 548 -8.18 -15.88 -16.60
CA MET A 548 -9.54 -15.35 -16.74
C MET A 548 -10.43 -15.76 -15.58
N ARG A 549 -10.23 -16.97 -15.05
CA ARG A 549 -10.95 -17.47 -13.89
C ARG A 549 -10.70 -16.64 -12.62
N TYR A 550 -9.49 -16.11 -12.46
CA TYR A 550 -9.13 -15.26 -11.32
C TYR A 550 -9.56 -13.81 -11.52
N ALA A 551 -9.22 -13.20 -12.66
CA ALA A 551 -9.48 -11.78 -12.93
C ALA A 551 -10.93 -11.50 -13.32
N CYS A 552 -11.47 -12.23 -14.32
CA CYS A 552 -12.69 -11.85 -15.02
C CYS A 552 -13.95 -12.68 -14.62
N ARG A 553 -13.85 -13.51 -13.58
CA ARG A 553 -15.02 -14.24 -13.08
C ARG A 553 -15.67 -13.49 -11.91
N GLU A 554 -16.98 -13.28 -11.98
CA GLU A 554 -17.79 -12.90 -10.83
C GLU A 554 -17.86 -14.08 -9.83
N ARG A 555 -17.76 -13.79 -8.53
CA ARG A 555 -17.81 -14.79 -7.45
C ARG A 555 -19.17 -14.80 -6.76
N GLY A 556 -19.59 -15.96 -6.31
CA GLY A 556 -20.85 -16.12 -5.60
C GLY A 556 -20.84 -15.54 -4.19
N LYS A 557 -22.03 -15.15 -3.69
CA LYS A 557 -22.21 -14.62 -2.33
C LYS A 557 -21.66 -15.57 -1.27
N ASP A 558 -21.93 -16.86 -1.41
CA ASP A 558 -21.60 -17.90 -0.44
C ASP A 558 -20.32 -18.67 -0.80
N GLU A 559 -19.65 -18.28 -1.91
CA GLU A 559 -18.36 -18.86 -2.31
C GLU A 559 -17.30 -18.55 -1.26
N PHE A 560 -16.53 -19.56 -0.85
CA PHE A 560 -15.37 -19.37 0.02
C PHE A 560 -14.26 -18.66 -0.74
N LEU A 561 -13.80 -17.53 -0.21
CA LEU A 561 -12.78 -16.70 -0.84
C LEU A 561 -11.40 -16.99 -0.23
N PRO A 562 -10.29 -16.91 -0.99
CA PRO A 562 -8.95 -17.20 -0.49
C PRO A 562 -8.55 -16.43 0.78
N TRP A 563 -9.11 -15.25 0.96
CA TRP A 563 -8.87 -14.38 2.13
C TRP A 563 -9.89 -14.52 3.26
N ASP A 564 -10.83 -15.46 3.19
CA ASP A 564 -11.87 -15.62 4.24
C ASP A 564 -11.31 -16.08 5.60
N ILE A 565 -10.09 -16.64 5.63
CA ILE A 565 -9.37 -16.94 6.88
C ILE A 565 -8.83 -15.70 7.58
N VAL A 566 -8.87 -14.53 6.94
CA VAL A 566 -8.44 -13.25 7.50
C VAL A 566 -9.66 -12.42 7.92
N ASP A 567 -9.67 -11.97 9.17
CA ASP A 567 -10.71 -11.08 9.69
C ASP A 567 -10.19 -9.64 9.82
N MET A 568 -10.60 -8.79 8.89
CA MET A 568 -10.28 -7.34 8.92
C MET A 568 -11.21 -6.54 9.83
N GLY A 569 -12.08 -7.19 10.61
CA GLY A 569 -13.05 -6.55 11.49
C GLY A 569 -14.29 -6.03 10.75
N VAL A 570 -14.36 -6.17 9.43
CA VAL A 570 -15.52 -5.77 8.64
C VAL A 570 -16.34 -7.02 8.28
N ARG A 571 -17.64 -7.00 8.63
CA ARG A 571 -18.52 -8.14 8.42
C ARG A 571 -18.76 -8.39 6.93
N ARG A 572 -18.67 -9.63 6.49
CA ARG A 572 -18.99 -10.07 5.12
C ARG A 572 -20.39 -9.61 4.67
N ALA A 573 -21.38 -9.71 5.57
CA ALA A 573 -22.74 -9.26 5.28
C ALA A 573 -22.83 -7.75 4.99
N HIS A 574 -22.01 -6.92 5.66
CA HIS A 574 -21.95 -5.49 5.38
C HIS A 574 -21.34 -5.22 4.00
N LEU A 575 -20.24 -5.91 3.64
CA LEU A 575 -19.63 -5.76 2.32
C LEU A 575 -20.61 -6.17 1.20
N TRP A 576 -21.35 -7.26 1.42
CA TRP A 576 -22.36 -7.69 0.46
C TRP A 576 -23.52 -6.70 0.34
N HIS A 577 -24.02 -6.17 1.47
CA HIS A 577 -25.04 -5.13 1.46
C HIS A 577 -24.59 -3.89 0.67
N GLU A 578 -23.37 -3.42 0.88
CA GLU A 578 -22.81 -2.29 0.12
C GLU A 578 -22.70 -2.58 -1.38
N ARG A 579 -22.38 -3.86 -1.75
CA ARG A 579 -22.45 -4.28 -3.15
C ARG A 579 -23.88 -4.16 -3.72
N GLU A 580 -24.89 -4.62 -3.00
CA GLU A 580 -26.29 -4.51 -3.41
C GLU A 580 -26.74 -3.04 -3.56
N GLN A 581 -26.27 -2.14 -2.69
CA GLN A 581 -26.54 -0.71 -2.79
C GLN A 581 -25.89 -0.09 -4.05
N ALA A 582 -24.71 -0.60 -4.49
CA ALA A 582 -24.07 -0.15 -5.72
C ALA A 582 -24.96 -0.37 -6.96
N TYR A 583 -25.59 -1.53 -7.07
CA TYR A 583 -26.49 -1.86 -8.19
C TYR A 583 -27.76 -0.99 -8.22
N LYS A 584 -28.11 -0.39 -7.09
CA LYS A 584 -29.23 0.57 -6.98
C LYS A 584 -28.79 2.03 -7.14
N ALA A 585 -27.48 2.27 -7.22
CA ALA A 585 -26.86 3.59 -7.15
C ALA A 585 -27.27 4.37 -5.88
N GLU A 586 -27.51 3.67 -4.76
CA GLU A 586 -27.90 4.26 -3.49
C GLU A 586 -26.66 4.62 -2.65
N LEU A 587 -26.64 5.82 -2.10
CA LEU A 587 -25.55 6.31 -1.25
C LEU A 587 -25.64 5.73 0.16
N SER A 588 -24.51 5.36 0.71
CA SER A 588 -24.34 5.05 2.14
C SER A 588 -23.67 6.24 2.85
N PRO A 589 -24.12 6.60 4.06
CA PRO A 589 -23.55 7.71 4.82
C PRO A 589 -22.13 7.43 5.26
N ASP A 590 -21.33 8.49 5.47
CA ASP A 590 -20.04 8.37 6.16
C ASP A 590 -20.21 8.15 7.67
N CYS A 591 -19.15 7.65 8.32
CA CYS A 591 -19.18 7.26 9.73
C CYS A 591 -19.49 8.41 10.71
N ARG A 592 -19.29 9.68 10.30
CA ARG A 592 -19.63 10.87 11.12
C ARG A 592 -21.13 11.13 11.13
N LYS A 593 -21.82 10.84 10.01
CA LYS A 593 -23.26 11.05 9.87
C LYS A 593 -24.04 9.93 10.54
N LEU A 594 -23.65 8.68 10.25
CA LEU A 594 -24.35 7.51 10.77
C LEU A 594 -23.42 6.30 10.77
N CYS A 595 -23.38 5.56 11.87
CA CYS A 595 -22.71 4.26 11.93
C CYS A 595 -23.52 3.23 11.15
N THR A 596 -22.96 2.75 10.03
CA THR A 596 -23.59 1.70 9.17
C THR A 596 -23.45 0.29 9.75
N GLY A 597 -22.85 0.13 10.91
CA GLY A 597 -22.70 -1.16 11.58
C GLY A 597 -21.78 -2.12 10.85
N CYS A 598 -20.71 -1.65 10.22
CA CYS A 598 -19.77 -2.48 9.45
C CYS A 598 -19.06 -3.57 10.29
N GLY A 599 -18.96 -3.41 11.59
CA GLY A 599 -18.29 -4.35 12.51
C GLY A 599 -16.94 -3.88 13.04
N ALA A 600 -16.25 -2.98 12.37
CA ALA A 600 -14.85 -2.65 12.66
C ALA A 600 -14.59 -2.14 14.09
N LEU A 601 -15.60 -1.55 14.75
CA LEU A 601 -15.47 -1.10 16.14
C LEU A 601 -15.27 -2.25 17.14
N SER A 602 -15.60 -3.49 16.79
CA SER A 602 -15.32 -4.65 17.64
C SER A 602 -13.82 -4.90 17.89
N LEU A 603 -12.96 -4.31 17.06
CA LEU A 603 -11.51 -4.35 17.24
C LEU A 603 -11.01 -3.39 18.33
N MET A 604 -11.83 -2.41 18.74
CA MET A 604 -11.48 -1.45 19.78
C MET A 604 -11.81 -1.99 21.16
N THR A 605 -10.85 -2.01 22.09
CA THR A 605 -11.02 -2.54 23.46
C THR A 605 -11.86 -1.62 24.35
N LYS A 606 -11.88 -0.32 24.09
CA LYS A 606 -12.57 0.69 24.93
C LYS A 606 -13.81 1.30 24.29
N GLY A 607 -14.48 0.63 23.40
CA GLY A 607 -15.58 1.22 22.64
C GLY A 607 -15.18 2.55 21.98
N GLY A 608 -15.47 2.76 20.72
CA GLY A 608 -15.05 3.96 20.00
C GLY A 608 -16.13 4.45 19.04
N LYS A 609 -15.92 5.67 18.50
CA LYS A 609 -16.62 6.15 17.32
C LYS A 609 -15.61 6.22 16.19
N CYS A 610 -16.03 5.88 14.97
CA CYS A 610 -15.23 6.17 13.78
C CYS A 610 -15.34 7.66 13.46
N ASP A 611 -14.53 8.46 14.14
CA ASP A 611 -14.50 9.92 13.96
C ASP A 611 -13.05 10.37 13.77
N ALA A 612 -12.79 11.25 12.80
CA ALA A 612 -11.47 11.77 12.48
C ALA A 612 -11.40 13.27 12.73
#